data_6b9ff2f71463bac96e5bb1e706a28e52
#
_entry.id   6b9ff2f71463bac96e5bb1e706a28e52
#
_cell.length_a   1.000
_cell.length_b   1.000
_cell.length_c   1.000
_cell.angle_alpha   90.00
_cell.angle_beta   90.00
_cell.angle_gamma   90.00
#
_symmetry.space_group_name_H-M   'P 1'
#
loop_
_entity.id
_entity.type
_entity.pdbx_description
1 polymer ?
#
loop_
_entity_poly.entity_id
_entity_poly.type
_entity_poly.pdbx_seq_one_letter_code
_entity_poly.pdbx_strand_id
1 'polypeptide(L)' 'MSVKSVSIRIDSVLLDKLHVVADFEGRSANSQVNILIRDCVLRYEEKHGTIVFDRKDIVPPR' A
#
# COMPACT_ATOMS: atom_id res chain seq x y z
N MET A 1 11.26 1.89 -13.67
CA MET A 1 10.11 1.51 -12.83
C MET A 1 9.06 2.59 -12.91
N SER A 2 7.83 2.23 -13.15
CA SER A 2 6.76 3.20 -13.30
C SER A 2 5.99 3.38 -11.98
N VAL A 3 5.43 4.57 -11.83
CA VAL A 3 4.63 4.91 -10.65
C VAL A 3 3.21 5.20 -11.11
N LYS A 4 2.27 4.66 -10.38
CA LYS A 4 0.85 4.88 -10.68
C LYS A 4 0.17 5.50 -9.47
N SER A 5 -0.88 6.23 -9.73
CA SER A 5 -1.70 6.82 -8.68
C SER A 5 -2.94 5.98 -8.45
N VAL A 6 -3.40 5.96 -7.22
CA VAL A 6 -4.66 5.32 -6.85
C VAL A 6 -5.40 6.23 -5.88
N SER A 7 -6.70 6.33 -6.04
CA SER A 7 -7.55 7.09 -5.14
C SER A 7 -8.20 6.14 -4.15
N ILE A 8 -8.12 6.48 -2.88
CA ILE A 8 -8.69 5.65 -1.82
C ILE A 8 -9.65 6.51 -1.01
N ARG A 9 -10.83 5.99 -0.77
CA ARG A 9 -11.76 6.62 0.14
C ARG A 9 -11.53 6.07 1.54
N ILE A 10 -11.40 6.97 2.50
CA ILE A 10 -11.09 6.57 3.85
C ILE A 10 -11.85 7.47 4.81
N ASP A 11 -12.26 6.90 5.92
CA ASP A 11 -12.92 7.65 6.97
C ASP A 11 -12.04 8.79 7.45
N SER A 12 -12.62 9.98 7.62
CA SER A 12 -11.84 11.17 7.93
C SER A 12 -11.14 11.07 9.29
N VAL A 13 -11.79 10.48 10.26
CA VAL A 13 -11.20 10.31 11.59
C VAL A 13 -10.02 9.35 11.53
N LEU A 14 -10.17 8.28 10.76
CA LEU A 14 -9.10 7.30 10.58
C LEU A 14 -7.91 7.92 9.88
N LEU A 15 -8.17 8.76 8.88
CA LEU A 15 -7.10 9.46 8.17
C LEU A 15 -6.35 10.40 9.09
N ASP A 16 -7.09 11.14 9.94
CA ASP A 16 -6.46 12.03 10.91
C ASP A 16 -5.56 11.25 11.87
N LYS A 17 -6.02 10.10 12.32
CA LYS A 17 -5.22 9.25 13.18
C LYS A 17 -3.96 8.76 12.46
N LEU A 18 -4.07 8.48 11.18
CA LEU A 18 -2.91 8.08 10.39
C LEU A 18 -1.87 9.20 10.35
N HIS A 19 -2.32 10.44 10.20
CA HIS A 19 -1.41 11.59 10.22
C HIS A 19 -0.65 11.68 11.54
N VAL A 20 -1.33 11.43 12.64
CA VAL A 20 -0.68 11.44 13.95
C VAL A 20 0.39 10.37 14.04
N VAL A 21 0.08 9.17 13.57
CA VAL A 21 1.04 8.06 13.58
C VAL A 21 2.24 8.38 12.69
N ALA A 22 1.98 8.93 11.51
CA ALA A 22 3.06 9.28 10.57
C ALA A 22 3.97 10.34 11.17
N ASP A 23 3.40 11.36 11.81
CA ASP A 23 4.18 12.39 12.47
C ASP A 23 5.05 11.80 13.58
N PHE A 24 4.49 10.90 14.36
CA PHE A 24 5.23 10.25 15.44
C PHE A 24 6.43 9.49 14.89
N GLU A 25 6.27 8.86 13.73
CA GLU A 25 7.31 8.07 13.11
C GLU A 25 8.21 8.90 12.18
N GLY A 26 7.98 10.19 12.09
CA GLY A 26 8.79 11.08 11.27
C GLY A 26 8.59 10.88 9.78
N ARG A 27 7.38 10.50 9.37
CA ARG A 27 7.06 10.26 7.97
C ARG A 27 5.88 11.09 7.53
N SER A 28 5.74 11.30 6.21
CA SER A 28 4.52 11.85 5.67
C SER A 28 3.44 10.76 5.67
N ALA A 29 2.18 11.19 5.65
CA ALA A 29 1.07 10.24 5.57
C ALA A 29 1.17 9.40 4.30
N ASN A 30 1.60 10.02 3.21
CA ASN A 30 1.77 9.31 1.94
C ASN A 30 2.81 8.19 2.04
N SER A 31 3.94 8.48 2.67
CA SER A 31 4.99 7.48 2.91
C SER A 31 4.47 6.36 3.81
N GLN A 32 3.71 6.72 4.84
CA GLN A 32 3.16 5.74 5.76
C GLN A 32 2.22 4.79 5.04
N VAL A 33 1.37 5.32 4.15
CA VAL A 33 0.46 4.48 3.35
C VAL A 33 1.25 3.54 2.46
N ASN A 34 2.29 4.02 1.81
CA ASN A 34 3.12 3.17 0.95
C ASN A 34 3.74 2.02 1.72
N ILE A 35 4.20 2.28 2.94
CA ILE A 35 4.77 1.24 3.79
C ILE A 35 3.73 0.20 4.15
N LEU A 36 2.53 0.64 4.51
CA LEU A 36 1.44 -0.26 4.87
C LEU A 36 1.05 -1.15 3.69
N ILE A 37 0.97 -0.58 2.50
CA ILE A 37 0.64 -1.35 1.29
C ILE A 37 1.73 -2.36 1.01
N ARG A 38 2.98 -1.96 1.09
CA ARG A 38 4.11 -2.86 0.85
C ARG A 38 4.09 -4.02 1.83
N ASP A 39 3.87 -3.74 3.10
CA ASP A 39 3.79 -4.77 4.12
C ASP A 39 2.65 -5.74 3.84
N CYS A 40 1.51 -5.23 3.42
CA CYS A 40 0.35 -6.05 3.09
C CYS A 40 0.70 -7.05 1.98
N VAL A 41 1.34 -6.56 0.92
CA VAL A 41 1.73 -7.41 -0.21
C VAL A 41 2.75 -8.45 0.22
N LEU A 42 3.74 -8.03 1.00
CA LEU A 42 4.78 -8.95 1.48
C LEU A 42 4.20 -10.06 2.33
N ARG A 43 3.25 -9.74 3.20
CA ARG A 43 2.61 -10.76 4.03
C ARG A 43 1.87 -11.79 3.20
N TYR A 44 1.18 -11.32 2.17
CA TYR A 44 0.47 -12.21 1.27
C TYR A 44 1.45 -13.14 0.57
N GLU A 45 2.53 -12.56 0.06
CA GLU A 45 3.53 -13.35 -0.69
C GLU A 45 4.25 -14.37 0.18
N GLU A 46 4.42 -14.06 1.45
CA GLU A 46 5.03 -15.02 2.38
C GLU A 46 4.16 -16.26 2.57
N LYS A 47 2.84 -16.07 2.53
CA LYS A 47 1.91 -17.19 2.72
C LYS A 47 1.59 -17.92 1.44
N HIS A 48 1.51 -17.20 0.34
CA HIS A 48 0.96 -17.74 -0.90
C HIS A 48 1.95 -17.75 -2.07
N GLY A 49 3.17 -17.28 -1.82
CA GLY A 49 4.17 -17.22 -2.87
C GLY A 49 4.16 -15.89 -3.60
N THR A 50 5.25 -15.63 -4.28
CA THR A 50 5.45 -14.37 -4.99
C THR A 50 4.41 -14.18 -6.09
N ILE A 51 3.81 -12.99 -6.12
CA ILE A 51 2.86 -12.64 -7.17
C ILE A 51 3.64 -12.33 -8.43
N VAL A 52 3.31 -13.01 -9.52
CA VAL A 52 3.96 -12.82 -10.81
C VAL A 52 2.89 -12.47 -11.83
N PHE A 53 3.18 -11.45 -12.63
CA PHE A 53 2.27 -11.03 -13.69
C PHE A 53 2.77 -11.52 -15.02
N ASP A 54 1.85 -12.03 -15.83
CA ASP A 54 2.13 -12.31 -17.23
C ASP A 54 2.14 -10.97 -17.96
N ARG A 55 3.16 -10.74 -18.76
CA ARG A 55 3.28 -9.49 -19.49
C ARG A 55 2.12 -9.24 -20.44
N LYS A 56 1.51 -10.31 -20.91
CA LYS A 56 0.37 -10.20 -21.81
C LYS A 56 -0.91 -9.84 -21.08
N ASP A 57 -1.01 -10.27 -19.85
CA ASP A 57 -2.19 -10.05 -19.02
C ASP A 57 -1.80 -9.25 -17.80
N ILE A 58 -1.65 -7.96 -17.98
CA ILE A 58 -1.28 -7.10 -16.86
C ILE A 58 -2.51 -6.83 -16.02
N VAL A 59 -3.17 -7.88 -15.61
CA VAL A 59 -4.32 -7.80 -14.74
C VAL A 59 -3.93 -8.44 -13.41
N PRO A 60 -3.97 -7.68 -12.31
CA PRO A 60 -3.61 -8.25 -11.02
C PRO A 60 -4.58 -9.36 -10.64
N PRO A 61 -4.09 -10.41 -10.00
CA PRO A 61 -4.96 -11.45 -9.50
C PRO A 61 -5.90 -10.91 -8.43
N ARG A 62 -7.05 -11.53 -8.33
CA ARG A 62 -8.05 -11.11 -7.38
C ARG A 62 -8.13 -12.02 -6.20
#